data_1fec27916a9eeaebf23347a3f88476c4
#
_entry.id   1fec27916a9eeaebf23347a3f88476c4
#
_cell.length_a   1.000
_cell.length_b   1.000
_cell.length_c   1.000
_cell.angle_alpha   90.00
_cell.angle_beta   90.00
_cell.angle_gamma   90.00
#
_symmetry.space_group_name_H-M   'P 1'
#
loop_
_entity.id
_entity.type
_entity.pdbx_description
1 polymer ?
#
loop_
_entity_poly.entity_id
_entity_poly.type
_entity_poly.pdbx_seq_one_letter_code
_entity_poly.pdbx_strand_id
1 'polypeptide(L)'
;MGSDDLDVTIQIPEPVSRSQGGSLILDYISETGIDPERRERGNQQPVVILLGWGGCTDKNLSKYSAIYFNRGCIVIRYTAPWQMAFFAEPFGIPSLRGPAKKLLELLFDYEIEKKPLLFHVFSNAGVMLYRYVVDLIHTHRQFSHLRVVGTIFDSAPGNSNVVGALRALSTILENKRPALRIFLLLAFALAAILVKLLLAPITAIFHINYYDALMKQSSRWPELYLYSKADRIIRASDIEHMVVARLEQQVLVRAVDFSASAHVSHLRDYPTYYTSLCLSFLYNCVHM
;
A
#
# COMPACT_ATOMS: atom_id res chain seq x y z
N MET A 1 -12.64 25.51 9.20
CA MET A 1 -11.72 24.91 10.16
C MET A 1 -12.18 23.47 10.33
N GLY A 2 -11.68 22.55 9.51
CA GLY A 2 -11.98 21.11 9.57
C GLY A 2 -10.91 20.44 10.41
N SER A 3 -11.28 19.47 11.23
CA SER A 3 -10.40 18.71 12.08
C SER A 3 -9.24 18.13 11.26
N ASP A 4 -8.04 18.49 11.67
CA ASP A 4 -6.78 18.10 11.01
C ASP A 4 -6.39 16.63 11.26
N ASP A 5 -7.26 15.83 11.85
CA ASP A 5 -6.98 14.45 12.19
C ASP A 5 -7.23 13.50 11.01
N LEU A 6 -6.22 12.66 10.70
CA LEU A 6 -6.39 11.56 9.77
C LEU A 6 -7.32 10.51 10.39
N ASP A 7 -8.27 10.00 9.63
CA ASP A 7 -9.05 8.81 9.99
C ASP A 7 -8.19 7.55 9.85
N VAL A 8 -7.32 7.33 10.85
CA VAL A 8 -6.36 6.23 10.91
C VAL A 8 -6.75 5.28 12.02
N THR A 9 -6.71 3.99 11.73
CA THR A 9 -6.86 2.95 12.75
C THR A 9 -5.50 2.30 13.03
N ILE A 10 -5.12 2.26 14.31
CA ILE A 10 -3.89 1.60 14.79
C ILE A 10 -4.28 0.43 15.69
N GLN A 11 -3.72 -0.75 15.39
CA GLN A 11 -3.88 -1.95 16.20
C GLN A 11 -2.51 -2.37 16.73
N ILE A 12 -2.37 -2.35 18.07
CA ILE A 12 -1.16 -2.79 18.76
C ILE A 12 -1.52 -4.07 19.51
N PRO A 13 -0.88 -5.21 19.21
CA PRO A 13 -1.10 -6.44 19.97
C PRO A 13 -0.66 -6.25 21.43
N GLU A 14 -1.47 -6.75 22.36
CA GLU A 14 -1.06 -6.78 23.75
C GLU A 14 0.19 -7.66 23.92
N PRO A 15 1.17 -7.25 24.76
CA PRO A 15 2.27 -8.12 25.08
C PRO A 15 1.71 -9.40 25.71
N VAL A 16 2.06 -10.56 25.12
CA VAL A 16 1.65 -11.87 25.68
C VAL A 16 2.19 -11.94 27.10
N SER A 17 1.32 -11.70 28.08
CA SER A 17 1.64 -11.98 29.47
C SER A 17 1.88 -13.50 29.54
N ARG A 18 3.08 -13.91 29.94
CA ARG A 18 3.42 -15.31 30.19
C ARG A 18 2.48 -15.85 31.28
N SER A 19 1.29 -16.31 30.89
CA SER A 19 0.51 -17.19 31.75
C SER A 19 1.22 -18.53 31.75
N GLN A 20 1.59 -18.98 32.94
CA GLN A 20 2.13 -20.30 33.22
C GLN A 20 1.23 -21.37 32.61
N GLY A 21 1.71 -22.09 31.61
CA GLY A 21 1.01 -23.24 31.05
C GLY A 21 1.20 -23.41 29.56
N GLY A 22 2.38 -23.85 29.12
CA GLY A 22 2.63 -24.14 27.71
C GLY A 22 4.10 -24.27 27.33
N SER A 23 4.86 -24.84 28.23
CA SER A 23 6.32 -25.00 28.13
C SER A 23 6.72 -26.36 27.54
N LEU A 24 6.52 -26.65 26.26
CA LEU A 24 7.15 -27.85 25.66
C LEU A 24 7.65 -27.69 24.23
N ILE A 25 7.35 -26.56 23.56
CA ILE A 25 7.84 -26.34 22.18
C ILE A 25 8.91 -25.22 22.13
N LEU A 26 8.92 -24.31 23.10
CA LEU A 26 9.90 -23.19 23.15
C LEU A 26 11.24 -23.59 23.77
N ASP A 27 11.31 -24.63 24.60
CA ASP A 27 12.57 -25.07 25.21
C ASP A 27 13.51 -25.78 24.23
N TYR A 28 12.96 -26.36 23.14
CA TYR A 28 13.80 -27.02 22.14
C TYR A 28 14.58 -26.05 21.23
N ILE A 29 14.19 -24.78 21.19
CA ILE A 29 14.86 -23.73 20.39
C ILE A 29 15.89 -22.96 21.24
N SER A 30 15.85 -23.07 22.56
CA SER A 30 16.77 -22.34 23.46
C SER A 30 18.13 -23.01 23.65
N GLU A 31 18.31 -24.27 23.24
CA GLU A 31 19.58 -25.00 23.39
C GLU A 31 20.53 -24.91 22.19
N THR A 32 20.10 -24.36 21.03
CA THR A 32 21.00 -24.09 19.92
C THR A 32 21.50 -22.66 20.04
N GLY A 33 22.76 -22.51 20.46
CA GLY A 33 23.46 -21.24 20.73
C GLY A 33 23.34 -20.19 19.64
N ILE A 34 22.20 -19.49 19.62
CA ILE A 34 21.92 -18.38 18.70
C ILE A 34 22.42 -17.12 19.39
N ASP A 35 23.32 -16.41 18.71
CA ASP A 35 23.90 -15.13 19.03
C ASP A 35 22.85 -14.15 19.61
N PRO A 36 23.08 -13.53 20.79
CA PRO A 36 22.17 -12.56 21.40
C PRO A 36 21.79 -11.41 20.47
N GLU A 37 22.70 -10.93 19.61
CA GLU A 37 22.43 -9.88 18.63
C GLU A 37 21.46 -10.35 17.52
N ARG A 38 21.48 -11.62 17.17
CA ARG A 38 20.54 -12.22 16.22
C ARG A 38 19.14 -12.38 16.84
N ARG A 39 19.10 -12.59 18.17
CA ARG A 39 17.87 -12.66 18.97
C ARG A 39 17.20 -11.30 19.09
N GLU A 40 17.96 -10.22 19.26
CA GLU A 40 17.43 -8.84 19.30
C GLU A 40 16.89 -8.39 17.94
N ARG A 41 17.55 -8.69 16.83
CA ARG A 41 17.07 -8.40 15.48
C ARG A 41 15.83 -9.22 15.10
N GLY A 42 15.74 -10.48 15.51
CA GLY A 42 14.60 -11.37 15.25
C GLY A 42 13.36 -11.03 16.09
N ASN A 43 13.50 -10.29 17.17
CA ASN A 43 12.43 -10.00 18.13
C ASN A 43 11.82 -8.60 17.97
N GLN A 44 12.18 -7.84 16.92
CA GLN A 44 11.58 -6.55 16.64
C GLN A 44 10.23 -6.77 15.96
N GLN A 45 9.16 -6.54 16.72
CA GLN A 45 7.78 -6.59 16.25
C GLN A 45 7.58 -5.69 15.03
N PRO A 46 7.22 -6.23 13.83
CA PRO A 46 7.07 -5.42 12.64
C PRO A 46 5.85 -4.51 12.71
N VAL A 47 5.94 -3.37 12.04
CA VAL A 47 4.81 -2.47 11.76
C VAL A 47 4.39 -2.67 10.31
N VAL A 48 3.13 -2.98 10.07
CA VAL A 48 2.56 -3.10 8.73
C VAL A 48 1.57 -1.97 8.48
N ILE A 49 1.84 -1.17 7.46
CA ILE A 49 1.01 -0.03 7.08
C ILE A 49 0.19 -0.41 5.85
N LEU A 50 -1.13 -0.49 6.02
CA LEU A 50 -2.08 -0.79 4.94
C LEU A 50 -2.61 0.51 4.33
N LEU A 51 -2.33 0.73 3.04
CA LEU A 51 -2.81 1.88 2.27
C LEU A 51 -3.95 1.45 1.36
N GLY A 52 -5.19 1.77 1.76
CA GLY A 52 -6.41 1.28 1.13
C GLY A 52 -6.66 1.80 -0.28
N TRP A 53 -7.54 1.10 -1.00
CA TRP A 53 -7.99 1.48 -2.35
C TRP A 53 -9.06 2.57 -2.31
N GLY A 54 -9.35 3.19 -3.44
CA GLY A 54 -10.37 4.23 -3.55
C GLY A 54 -11.77 3.73 -3.16
N GLY A 55 -12.38 4.37 -2.16
CA GLY A 55 -13.68 3.95 -1.61
C GLY A 55 -13.63 2.80 -0.61
N CYS A 56 -12.42 2.33 -0.26
CA CYS A 56 -12.24 1.34 0.80
C CYS A 56 -12.73 1.87 2.14
N THR A 57 -13.41 1.02 2.90
CA THR A 57 -13.79 1.31 4.28
C THR A 57 -12.82 0.63 5.24
N ASP A 58 -12.70 1.12 6.48
CA ASP A 58 -11.88 0.48 7.50
C ASP A 58 -12.30 -0.97 7.74
N LYS A 59 -13.61 -1.28 7.71
CA LYS A 59 -14.14 -2.66 7.79
C LYS A 59 -13.59 -3.57 6.67
N ASN A 60 -13.36 -3.04 5.46
CA ASN A 60 -12.78 -3.83 4.38
C ASN A 60 -11.29 -4.08 4.64
N LEU A 61 -10.57 -3.04 5.05
CA LEU A 61 -9.13 -3.09 5.29
C LEU A 61 -8.79 -3.93 6.54
N SER A 62 -9.70 -4.01 7.52
CA SER A 62 -9.51 -4.84 8.72
C SER A 62 -9.37 -6.34 8.43
N LYS A 63 -9.95 -6.83 7.31
CA LYS A 63 -9.79 -8.24 6.88
C LYS A 63 -8.33 -8.54 6.50
N TYR A 64 -7.66 -7.60 5.87
CA TYR A 64 -6.24 -7.69 5.52
C TYR A 64 -5.36 -7.46 6.75
N SER A 65 -5.77 -6.55 7.64
CA SER A 65 -5.10 -6.30 8.92
C SER A 65 -4.98 -7.57 9.77
N ALA A 66 -6.03 -8.40 9.81
CA ALA A 66 -6.06 -9.63 10.59
C ALA A 66 -4.93 -10.61 10.20
N ILE A 67 -4.46 -10.61 8.94
CA ILE A 67 -3.34 -11.43 8.47
C ILE A 67 -2.09 -11.16 9.32
N TYR A 68 -1.79 -9.91 9.58
CA TYR A 68 -0.58 -9.45 10.25
C TYR A 68 -0.77 -9.35 11.77
N PHE A 69 -1.92 -8.81 12.21
CA PHE A 69 -2.22 -8.64 13.62
C PHE A 69 -2.20 -9.96 14.39
N ASN A 70 -2.78 -11.02 13.81
CA ASN A 70 -2.79 -12.37 14.39
C ASN A 70 -1.38 -13.00 14.45
N ARG A 71 -0.37 -12.37 13.84
CA ARG A 71 1.05 -12.76 13.91
C ARG A 71 1.89 -11.82 14.77
N GLY A 72 1.22 -10.99 15.58
CA GLY A 72 1.87 -10.10 16.53
C GLY A 72 2.43 -8.82 15.91
N CYS A 73 2.10 -8.48 14.67
CA CYS A 73 2.50 -7.21 14.06
C CYS A 73 1.64 -6.05 14.56
N ILE A 74 2.23 -4.87 14.71
CA ILE A 74 1.49 -3.62 14.81
C ILE A 74 0.92 -3.32 13.42
N VAL A 75 -0.36 -2.97 13.33
CA VAL A 75 -0.99 -2.68 12.04
C VAL A 75 -1.61 -1.29 12.04
N ILE A 76 -1.21 -0.48 11.07
CA ILE A 76 -1.77 0.84 10.81
C ILE A 76 -2.59 0.75 9.52
N ARG A 77 -3.85 1.17 9.56
CA ARG A 77 -4.75 1.20 8.41
C ARG A 77 -5.13 2.63 8.08
N TYR A 78 -4.95 3.00 6.84
CA TYR A 78 -5.40 4.30 6.33
C TYR A 78 -5.92 4.19 4.90
N THR A 79 -7.03 4.85 4.64
CA THR A 79 -7.60 5.01 3.30
C THR A 79 -7.75 6.49 2.99
N ALA A 80 -7.02 6.97 2.01
CA ALA A 80 -7.15 8.36 1.57
C ALA A 80 -8.56 8.62 0.99
N PRO A 81 -9.16 9.80 1.20
CA PRO A 81 -10.40 10.18 0.54
C PRO A 81 -10.29 10.01 -0.97
N TRP A 82 -11.20 9.23 -1.56
CA TRP A 82 -11.14 8.89 -2.99
C TRP A 82 -11.18 10.14 -3.89
N GLN A 83 -11.78 11.23 -3.42
CA GLN A 83 -11.81 12.50 -4.13
C GLN A 83 -10.41 13.06 -4.38
N MET A 84 -9.48 12.88 -3.44
CA MET A 84 -8.09 13.31 -3.62
C MET A 84 -7.43 12.54 -4.76
N ALA A 85 -7.60 11.21 -4.80
CA ALA A 85 -7.00 10.37 -5.84
C ALA A 85 -7.63 10.59 -7.23
N PHE A 86 -8.94 10.90 -7.31
CA PHE A 86 -9.65 11.03 -8.58
C PHE A 86 -9.75 12.48 -9.09
N PHE A 87 -9.85 13.47 -8.20
CA PHE A 87 -10.11 14.87 -8.58
C PHE A 87 -9.03 15.87 -8.17
N ALA A 88 -7.98 15.46 -7.46
CA ALA A 88 -6.88 16.37 -7.14
C ALA A 88 -5.57 15.91 -7.77
N GLU A 89 -5.10 14.70 -7.45
CA GLU A 89 -3.82 14.17 -7.93
C GLU A 89 -3.68 14.13 -9.46
N PRO A 90 -4.70 13.69 -10.26
CA PRO A 90 -4.61 13.68 -11.71
C PRO A 90 -4.48 15.09 -12.34
N PHE A 91 -4.86 16.12 -11.58
CA PHE A 91 -4.75 17.53 -12.00
C PHE A 91 -3.49 18.22 -11.44
N GLY A 92 -2.55 17.47 -10.87
CA GLY A 92 -1.30 17.99 -10.37
C GLY A 92 -1.40 18.71 -9.01
N ILE A 93 -2.51 18.53 -8.30
CA ILE A 93 -2.66 19.06 -6.94
C ILE A 93 -2.12 18.02 -5.96
N PRO A 94 -1.01 18.27 -5.24
CA PRO A 94 -0.37 17.29 -4.36
C PRO A 94 -1.15 17.13 -3.03
N SER A 95 -2.42 16.76 -3.12
CA SER A 95 -3.35 16.69 -1.99
C SER A 95 -3.00 15.59 -0.99
N LEU A 96 -2.32 14.54 -1.45
CA LEU A 96 -1.94 13.37 -0.63
C LEU A 96 -0.61 13.55 0.11
N ARG A 97 0.17 14.62 -0.15
CA ARG A 97 1.45 14.86 0.53
C ARG A 97 1.28 15.14 2.03
N GLY A 98 0.26 15.92 2.40
CA GLY A 98 -0.07 16.19 3.81
C GLY A 98 -0.44 14.91 4.58
N PRO A 99 -1.42 14.16 4.11
CA PRO A 99 -1.75 12.84 4.67
C PRO A 99 -0.57 11.88 4.78
N ALA A 100 0.29 11.81 3.75
CA ALA A 100 1.49 10.97 3.79
C ALA A 100 2.45 11.38 4.91
N LYS A 101 2.66 12.70 5.09
CA LYS A 101 3.51 13.23 6.16
C LYS A 101 2.94 12.89 7.55
N LYS A 102 1.66 13.15 7.78
CA LYS A 102 0.99 12.81 9.04
C LYS A 102 1.04 11.32 9.35
N LEU A 103 0.87 10.46 8.34
CA LEU A 103 0.98 9.02 8.51
C LEU A 103 2.37 8.58 9.00
N LEU A 104 3.43 9.22 8.50
CA LEU A 104 4.79 8.96 8.97
C LEU A 104 5.06 9.57 10.36
N GLU A 105 4.47 10.73 10.68
CA GLU A 105 4.56 11.36 12.00
C GLU A 105 3.96 10.47 13.09
N LEU A 106 2.86 9.75 12.81
CA LEU A 106 2.27 8.80 13.76
C LEU A 106 3.25 7.73 14.25
N LEU A 107 4.24 7.33 13.45
CA LEU A 107 5.25 6.37 13.88
C LEU A 107 6.08 6.90 15.06
N PHE A 108 6.32 8.20 15.09
CA PHE A 108 7.05 8.88 16.18
C PHE A 108 6.14 9.14 17.38
N ASP A 109 4.88 9.52 17.13
CA ASP A 109 3.89 9.75 18.20
C ASP A 109 3.61 8.49 19.02
N TYR A 110 3.70 7.30 18.38
CA TYR A 110 3.53 6.00 19.03
C TYR A 110 4.84 5.30 19.38
N GLU A 111 5.99 5.98 19.22
CA GLU A 111 7.34 5.46 19.54
C GLU A 111 7.68 4.13 18.85
N ILE A 112 7.21 3.97 17.59
CA ILE A 112 7.42 2.76 16.78
C ILE A 112 8.29 2.98 15.55
N GLU A 113 8.90 4.15 15.41
CA GLU A 113 9.73 4.56 14.27
C GLU A 113 11.00 3.70 14.07
N LYS A 114 11.46 3.03 15.12
CA LYS A 114 12.64 2.15 15.07
C LYS A 114 12.33 0.72 14.62
N LYS A 115 11.04 0.39 14.53
CA LYS A 115 10.59 -0.95 14.14
C LYS A 115 10.69 -1.16 12.63
N PRO A 116 10.84 -2.42 12.15
CA PRO A 116 10.79 -2.72 10.73
C PRO A 116 9.41 -2.37 10.15
N LEU A 117 9.38 -1.61 9.06
CA LEU A 117 8.17 -1.16 8.39
C LEU A 117 7.93 -1.95 7.11
N LEU A 118 6.76 -2.54 6.97
CA LEU A 118 6.27 -3.10 5.70
C LEU A 118 5.08 -2.27 5.23
N PHE A 119 5.06 -1.91 3.96
CA PHE A 119 3.89 -1.30 3.33
C PHE A 119 3.09 -2.36 2.57
N HIS A 120 1.77 -2.33 2.72
CA HIS A 120 0.85 -3.10 1.89
C HIS A 120 -0.11 -2.14 1.21
N VAL A 121 0.04 -2.00 -0.08
CA VAL A 121 -0.53 -0.90 -0.88
C VAL A 121 -1.56 -1.46 -1.85
N PHE A 122 -2.77 -0.95 -1.80
CA PHE A 122 -3.90 -1.45 -2.59
C PHE A 122 -4.31 -0.48 -3.67
N SER A 123 -4.33 -0.96 -4.92
CA SER A 123 -4.80 -0.21 -6.08
C SER A 123 -4.08 1.13 -6.28
N ASN A 124 -4.41 1.85 -7.33
CA ASN A 124 -3.77 3.13 -7.65
C ASN A 124 -3.97 4.22 -6.59
N ALA A 125 -5.10 4.21 -5.85
CA ALA A 125 -5.31 5.20 -4.81
C ALA A 125 -4.32 5.04 -3.64
N GLY A 126 -4.05 3.79 -3.22
CA GLY A 126 -2.99 3.51 -2.25
C GLY A 126 -1.60 3.86 -2.78
N VAL A 127 -1.35 3.56 -4.05
CA VAL A 127 -0.07 3.87 -4.72
C VAL A 127 0.19 5.38 -4.83
N MET A 128 -0.82 6.18 -5.13
CA MET A 128 -0.67 7.64 -5.18
C MET A 128 -0.25 8.22 -3.82
N LEU A 129 -0.80 7.69 -2.72
CA LEU A 129 -0.37 8.05 -1.38
C LEU A 129 1.04 7.53 -1.08
N TYR A 130 1.30 6.27 -1.40
CA TYR A 130 2.59 5.60 -1.19
C TYR A 130 3.75 6.36 -1.86
N ARG A 131 3.54 6.89 -3.06
CA ARG A 131 4.54 7.73 -3.76
C ARG A 131 5.06 8.88 -2.88
N TYR A 132 4.15 9.60 -2.20
CA TYR A 132 4.53 10.68 -1.29
C TYR A 132 5.20 10.18 -0.02
N VAL A 133 4.79 9.01 0.48
CA VAL A 133 5.46 8.36 1.61
C VAL A 133 6.92 8.05 1.26
N VAL A 134 7.17 7.45 0.09
CA VAL A 134 8.54 7.15 -0.38
C VAL A 134 9.35 8.43 -0.59
N ASP A 135 8.75 9.45 -1.25
CA ASP A 135 9.41 10.75 -1.45
C ASP A 135 9.84 11.37 -0.10
N LEU A 136 8.95 11.39 0.89
CA LEU A 136 9.23 11.92 2.22
C LEU A 136 10.31 11.14 2.96
N ILE A 137 10.32 9.81 2.87
CA ILE A 137 11.36 8.96 3.47
C ILE A 137 12.74 9.31 2.90
N HIS A 138 12.83 9.60 1.59
CA HIS A 138 14.10 9.90 0.94
C HIS A 138 14.52 11.36 1.04
N THR A 139 13.57 12.30 1.18
CA THR A 139 13.86 13.75 1.10
C THR A 139 13.78 14.46 2.44
N HIS A 140 13.01 13.93 3.40
CA HIS A 140 12.79 14.59 4.68
C HIS A 140 13.67 13.99 5.79
N ARG A 141 14.55 14.82 6.39
CA ARG A 141 15.54 14.38 7.39
C ARG A 141 14.94 13.57 8.55
N GLN A 142 13.73 13.91 9.00
CA GLN A 142 13.06 13.23 10.11
C GLN A 142 12.75 11.76 9.77
N PHE A 143 12.40 11.46 8.50
CA PHE A 143 11.92 10.14 8.10
C PHE A 143 13.02 9.27 7.47
N SER A 144 14.21 9.83 7.18
CA SER A 144 15.30 9.11 6.51
C SER A 144 15.87 7.93 7.31
N HIS A 145 15.57 7.86 8.61
CA HIS A 145 16.02 6.78 9.49
C HIS A 145 15.00 5.63 9.61
N LEU A 146 13.82 5.76 9.01
CA LEU A 146 12.81 4.71 9.04
C LEU A 146 13.30 3.47 8.30
N ARG A 147 13.22 2.32 8.97
CA ARG A 147 13.66 1.04 8.41
C ARG A 147 12.53 0.38 7.61
N VAL A 148 12.40 0.74 6.34
CA VAL A 148 11.47 0.04 5.43
C VAL A 148 12.09 -1.28 4.99
N VAL A 149 11.40 -2.38 5.26
CA VAL A 149 11.89 -3.74 4.94
C VAL A 149 11.27 -4.30 3.67
N GLY A 150 10.14 -3.78 3.20
CA GLY A 150 9.53 -4.23 1.95
C GLY A 150 8.20 -3.56 1.64
N THR A 151 7.71 -3.78 0.43
CA THR A 151 6.38 -3.32 -0.02
C THR A 151 5.64 -4.43 -0.75
N ILE A 152 4.37 -4.61 -0.41
CA ILE A 152 3.44 -5.46 -1.14
C ILE A 152 2.49 -4.55 -1.93
N PHE A 153 2.39 -4.76 -3.23
CA PHE A 153 1.42 -4.11 -4.10
C PHE A 153 0.32 -5.10 -4.46
N ASP A 154 -0.92 -4.80 -4.10
CA ASP A 154 -2.10 -5.59 -4.45
C ASP A 154 -2.90 -4.85 -5.53
N SER A 155 -3.04 -5.49 -6.69
CA SER A 155 -3.78 -4.94 -7.84
C SER A 155 -3.25 -3.54 -8.24
N ALA A 156 -1.93 -3.35 -8.22
CA ALA A 156 -1.25 -2.08 -8.45
C ALA A 156 0.26 -2.30 -8.75
N PRO A 157 0.94 -1.26 -9.29
CA PRO A 157 0.39 -0.04 -9.87
C PRO A 157 -0.10 -0.24 -11.30
N GLY A 158 -1.08 0.56 -11.71
CA GLY A 158 -1.48 0.65 -13.13
C GLY A 158 -1.18 2.03 -13.69
N ASN A 159 -0.85 2.10 -14.96
CA ASN A 159 -0.66 3.36 -15.66
C ASN A 159 -1.99 4.13 -15.78
N SER A 160 -1.91 5.44 -16.02
CA SER A 160 -3.09 6.31 -16.18
C SER A 160 -4.00 5.81 -17.29
N ASN A 161 -5.14 5.26 -16.92
CA ASN A 161 -6.14 4.71 -17.83
C ASN A 161 -7.53 5.26 -17.50
N VAL A 162 -8.04 6.16 -18.36
CA VAL A 162 -9.35 6.80 -18.16
C VAL A 162 -10.48 5.77 -18.05
N VAL A 163 -10.44 4.69 -18.84
CA VAL A 163 -11.46 3.63 -18.78
C VAL A 163 -11.42 2.87 -17.46
N GLY A 164 -10.23 2.51 -16.98
CA GLY A 164 -10.04 1.88 -15.67
C GLY A 164 -10.48 2.81 -14.53
N ALA A 165 -10.13 4.10 -14.61
CA ALA A 165 -10.54 5.11 -13.62
C ALA A 165 -12.08 5.29 -13.61
N LEU A 166 -12.74 5.32 -14.76
CA LEU A 166 -14.22 5.36 -14.85
C LEU A 166 -14.87 4.11 -14.25
N ARG A 167 -14.32 2.93 -14.49
CA ARG A 167 -14.81 1.68 -13.89
C ARG A 167 -14.65 1.71 -12.37
N ALA A 168 -13.48 2.10 -11.86
CA ALA A 168 -13.25 2.25 -10.43
C ALA A 168 -14.21 3.26 -9.80
N LEU A 169 -14.34 4.44 -10.38
CA LEU A 169 -15.27 5.48 -9.90
C LEU A 169 -16.72 4.98 -9.95
N SER A 170 -17.13 4.27 -10.99
CA SER A 170 -18.46 3.67 -11.09
C SER A 170 -18.75 2.68 -9.96
N THR A 171 -17.76 1.89 -9.54
CA THR A 171 -17.88 0.97 -8.40
C THR A 171 -17.95 1.72 -7.07
N ILE A 172 -17.14 2.75 -6.88
CA ILE A 172 -17.18 3.61 -5.67
C ILE A 172 -18.55 4.28 -5.50
N LEU A 173 -19.16 4.68 -6.61
CA LEU A 173 -20.44 5.38 -6.64
C LEU A 173 -21.67 4.46 -6.72
N GLU A 174 -21.49 3.14 -6.62
CA GLU A 174 -22.58 2.15 -6.81
C GLU A 174 -23.76 2.41 -5.87
N ASN A 175 -23.48 2.79 -4.61
CA ASN A 175 -24.49 3.07 -3.57
C ASN A 175 -25.06 4.50 -3.62
N LYS A 176 -24.68 5.32 -4.61
CA LYS A 176 -25.21 6.70 -4.76
C LYS A 176 -26.45 6.71 -5.64
N ARG A 177 -27.27 7.77 -5.51
CA ARG A 177 -28.44 7.99 -6.39
C ARG A 177 -28.02 7.92 -7.86
N PRO A 178 -28.76 7.21 -8.73
CA PRO A 178 -28.37 7.00 -10.13
C PRO A 178 -28.04 8.29 -10.88
N ALA A 179 -28.85 9.33 -10.72
CA ALA A 179 -28.61 10.62 -11.36
C ALA A 179 -27.29 11.26 -10.93
N LEU A 180 -26.96 11.23 -9.63
CA LEU A 180 -25.69 11.75 -9.10
C LEU A 180 -24.50 10.91 -9.61
N ARG A 181 -24.66 9.59 -9.68
CA ARG A 181 -23.64 8.68 -10.22
C ARG A 181 -23.33 9.03 -11.68
N ILE A 182 -24.35 9.14 -12.53
CA ILE A 182 -24.19 9.49 -13.95
C ILE A 182 -23.53 10.86 -14.08
N PHE A 183 -23.99 11.85 -13.34
CA PHE A 183 -23.43 13.21 -13.36
C PHE A 183 -21.93 13.20 -13.01
N LEU A 184 -21.53 12.52 -11.92
CA LEU A 184 -20.12 12.46 -11.51
C LEU A 184 -19.24 11.71 -12.52
N LEU A 185 -19.74 10.63 -13.13
CA LEU A 185 -19.02 9.91 -14.17
C LEU A 185 -18.82 10.76 -15.43
N LEU A 186 -19.85 11.49 -15.85
CA LEU A 186 -19.77 12.40 -17.01
C LEU A 186 -18.84 13.58 -16.73
N ALA A 187 -18.95 14.19 -15.53
CA ALA A 187 -18.07 15.27 -15.10
C ALA A 187 -16.60 14.83 -15.07
N PHE A 188 -16.33 13.64 -14.53
CA PHE A 188 -14.97 13.07 -14.54
C PHE A 188 -14.47 12.81 -15.97
N ALA A 189 -15.28 12.19 -16.83
CA ALA A 189 -14.89 11.92 -18.23
C ALA A 189 -14.60 13.22 -18.98
N LEU A 190 -15.47 14.23 -18.85
CA LEU A 190 -15.28 15.54 -19.48
C LEU A 190 -14.00 16.22 -18.97
N ALA A 191 -13.81 16.24 -17.64
CA ALA A 191 -12.60 16.82 -17.05
C ALA A 191 -11.32 16.10 -17.56
N ALA A 192 -11.33 14.77 -17.61
CA ALA A 192 -10.19 13.99 -18.11
C ALA A 192 -9.89 14.28 -19.60
N ILE A 193 -10.92 14.48 -20.42
CA ILE A 193 -10.79 14.84 -21.84
C ILE A 193 -10.23 16.28 -21.96
N LEU A 194 -10.77 17.24 -21.21
CA LEU A 194 -10.34 18.62 -21.22
C LEU A 194 -8.88 18.76 -20.79
N VAL A 195 -8.48 18.04 -19.73
CA VAL A 195 -7.08 18.02 -19.27
C VAL A 195 -6.17 17.47 -20.36
N LYS A 196 -6.54 16.37 -21.01
CA LYS A 196 -5.74 15.81 -22.11
C LYS A 196 -5.64 16.78 -23.31
N LEU A 197 -6.71 17.46 -23.66
CA LEU A 197 -6.74 18.35 -24.84
C LEU A 197 -6.06 19.69 -24.58
N LEU A 198 -6.33 20.32 -23.41
CA LEU A 198 -5.86 21.68 -23.12
C LEU A 198 -4.45 21.71 -22.51
N LEU A 199 -4.10 20.68 -21.73
CA LEU A 199 -2.83 20.64 -21.03
C LEU A 199 -1.82 19.68 -21.67
N ALA A 200 -2.17 18.96 -22.76
CA ALA A 200 -1.27 18.05 -23.45
C ALA A 200 0.11 18.67 -23.77
N PRO A 201 0.24 19.89 -24.30
CA PRO A 201 1.54 20.50 -24.55
C PRO A 201 2.28 20.92 -23.26
N ILE A 202 1.55 21.23 -22.20
CA ILE A 202 2.10 21.70 -20.92
C ILE A 202 2.39 20.49 -20.00
N THR A 203 1.53 19.48 -20.00
CA THR A 203 1.68 18.28 -19.18
C THR A 203 2.82 17.37 -19.64
N ALA A 204 3.18 17.41 -20.92
CA ALA A 204 4.37 16.73 -21.42
C ALA A 204 5.66 17.28 -20.76
N ILE A 205 5.65 18.54 -20.30
CA ILE A 205 6.81 19.20 -19.67
C ILE A 205 6.79 19.08 -18.14
N PHE A 206 5.60 19.06 -17.51
CA PHE A 206 5.45 19.19 -16.05
C PHE A 206 4.78 18.00 -15.35
N HIS A 207 4.09 17.11 -16.05
CA HIS A 207 3.44 15.95 -15.43
C HIS A 207 4.38 14.76 -15.39
N ILE A 208 5.03 14.58 -14.26
CA ILE A 208 5.54 13.26 -13.89
C ILE A 208 4.31 12.45 -13.47
N ASN A 209 3.86 11.57 -14.38
CA ASN A 209 2.83 10.57 -14.06
C ASN A 209 3.28 9.80 -12.80
N TYR A 210 2.37 9.60 -11.83
CA TYR A 210 2.69 8.87 -10.61
C TYR A 210 3.31 7.48 -10.89
N TYR A 211 2.92 6.85 -11.99
CA TYR A 211 3.45 5.57 -12.44
C TYR A 211 4.93 5.69 -12.87
N ASP A 212 5.27 6.71 -13.66
CA ASP A 212 6.65 6.99 -14.05
C ASP A 212 7.51 7.41 -12.86
N ALA A 213 6.93 8.15 -11.90
CA ALA A 213 7.61 8.51 -10.67
C ALA A 213 7.95 7.28 -9.82
N LEU A 214 7.05 6.31 -9.74
CA LEU A 214 7.31 5.04 -9.09
C LEU A 214 8.35 4.19 -9.81
N MET A 215 8.30 4.14 -11.14
CA MET A 215 9.31 3.47 -11.94
C MET A 215 10.72 4.00 -11.67
N LYS A 216 10.84 5.31 -11.44
CA LYS A 216 12.12 6.01 -11.21
C LYS A 216 12.49 6.18 -9.74
N GLN A 217 11.66 5.67 -8.80
CA GLN A 217 11.93 5.85 -7.38
C GLN A 217 13.26 5.21 -6.94
N SER A 218 13.90 5.83 -5.95
CA SER A 218 15.22 5.40 -5.46
C SER A 218 15.19 4.28 -4.43
N SER A 219 13.99 3.87 -3.97
CA SER A 219 13.86 2.77 -3.01
C SER A 219 14.48 1.46 -3.53
N ARG A 220 15.10 0.69 -2.62
CA ARG A 220 15.77 -0.57 -2.97
C ARG A 220 15.32 -1.74 -2.09
N TRP A 221 14.32 -1.54 -1.24
CA TRP A 221 13.73 -2.63 -0.46
C TRP A 221 12.94 -3.60 -1.35
N PRO A 222 12.81 -4.86 -0.93
CA PRO A 222 12.08 -5.89 -1.66
C PRO A 222 10.63 -5.50 -1.99
N GLU A 223 10.13 -5.97 -3.13
CA GLU A 223 8.76 -5.70 -3.59
C GLU A 223 8.05 -7.00 -3.98
N LEU A 224 6.79 -7.15 -3.53
CA LEU A 224 5.89 -8.22 -3.93
C LEU A 224 4.70 -7.64 -4.68
N TYR A 225 4.47 -8.11 -5.90
CA TYR A 225 3.32 -7.72 -6.72
C TYR A 225 2.31 -8.85 -6.79
N LEU A 226 1.10 -8.60 -6.31
CA LEU A 226 -0.05 -9.49 -6.34
C LEU A 226 -1.05 -8.92 -7.34
N TYR A 227 -1.32 -9.62 -8.43
CA TYR A 227 -2.15 -9.10 -9.53
C TYR A 227 -2.95 -10.19 -10.21
N SER A 228 -3.81 -9.84 -11.17
CA SER A 228 -4.57 -10.79 -11.95
C SER A 228 -4.78 -10.30 -13.38
N LYS A 229 -4.69 -11.20 -14.34
CA LYS A 229 -5.06 -10.94 -15.74
C LYS A 229 -6.55 -10.72 -15.93
N ALA A 230 -7.39 -11.16 -15.00
CA ALA A 230 -8.83 -10.90 -15.00
C ALA A 230 -9.21 -9.53 -14.43
N ASP A 231 -8.27 -8.75 -13.88
CA ASP A 231 -8.52 -7.42 -13.39
C ASP A 231 -8.95 -6.48 -14.52
N ARG A 232 -10.14 -5.88 -14.38
CA ARG A 232 -10.73 -4.97 -15.38
C ARG A 232 -10.43 -3.49 -15.10
N ILE A 233 -9.82 -3.18 -13.96
CA ILE A 233 -9.48 -1.82 -13.53
C ILE A 233 -8.02 -1.53 -13.84
N ILE A 234 -7.12 -2.39 -13.36
CA ILE A 234 -5.67 -2.31 -13.57
C ILE A 234 -5.25 -3.37 -14.58
N ARG A 235 -4.52 -2.98 -15.59
CA ARG A 235 -3.99 -3.91 -16.59
C ARG A 235 -2.81 -4.69 -16.02
N ALA A 236 -2.84 -6.01 -16.20
CA ALA A 236 -1.71 -6.85 -15.81
C ALA A 236 -0.40 -6.40 -16.49
N SER A 237 -0.47 -6.00 -17.78
CA SER A 237 0.68 -5.49 -18.54
C SER A 237 1.36 -4.28 -17.90
N ASP A 238 0.60 -3.41 -17.22
CA ASP A 238 1.17 -2.25 -16.54
C ASP A 238 1.99 -2.71 -15.33
N ILE A 239 1.49 -3.70 -14.57
CA ILE A 239 2.20 -4.26 -13.41
C ILE A 239 3.44 -5.04 -13.89
N GLU A 240 3.31 -5.87 -14.92
CA GLU A 240 4.42 -6.62 -15.49
C GLU A 240 5.54 -5.69 -16.02
N HIS A 241 5.19 -4.56 -16.63
CA HIS A 241 6.14 -3.53 -17.04
C HIS A 241 6.85 -2.88 -15.81
N MET A 242 6.11 -2.57 -14.75
CA MET A 242 6.70 -2.06 -13.51
C MET A 242 7.67 -3.08 -12.91
N VAL A 243 7.30 -4.35 -12.84
CA VAL A 243 8.16 -5.45 -12.35
C VAL A 243 9.48 -5.50 -13.11
N VAL A 244 9.44 -5.44 -14.45
CA VAL A 244 10.65 -5.44 -15.28
C VAL A 244 11.53 -4.23 -14.96
N ALA A 245 10.95 -3.02 -14.92
CA ALA A 245 11.69 -1.79 -14.63
C ALA A 245 12.34 -1.80 -13.24
N ARG A 246 11.68 -2.43 -12.25
CA ARG A 246 12.25 -2.55 -10.89
C ARG A 246 13.36 -3.60 -10.82
N LEU A 247 13.22 -4.72 -11.54
CA LEU A 247 14.29 -5.72 -11.69
C LEU A 247 15.54 -5.13 -12.36
N GLU A 248 15.38 -4.30 -13.40
CA GLU A 248 16.49 -3.60 -14.06
C GLU A 248 17.24 -2.66 -13.09
N GLN A 249 16.55 -2.14 -12.09
CA GLN A 249 17.13 -1.34 -11.00
C GLN A 249 17.72 -2.18 -9.87
N GLN A 250 17.82 -3.48 -10.04
CA GLN A 250 18.36 -4.43 -9.05
C GLN A 250 17.55 -4.50 -7.75
N VAL A 251 16.25 -4.20 -7.81
CA VAL A 251 15.32 -4.43 -6.71
C VAL A 251 14.95 -5.92 -6.65
N LEU A 252 14.91 -6.49 -5.47
CA LEU A 252 14.41 -7.85 -5.28
C LEU A 252 12.89 -7.85 -5.46
N VAL A 253 12.42 -8.38 -6.58
CA VAL A 253 11.01 -8.39 -6.95
C VAL A 253 10.47 -9.79 -7.06
N ARG A 254 9.29 -10.01 -6.49
CA ARG A 254 8.45 -11.20 -6.71
C ARG A 254 7.10 -10.76 -7.26
N ALA A 255 6.59 -11.43 -8.29
CA ALA A 255 5.29 -11.16 -8.89
C ALA A 255 4.46 -12.45 -8.93
N VAL A 256 3.18 -12.36 -8.59
CA VAL A 256 2.24 -13.49 -8.55
C VAL A 256 0.94 -13.11 -9.26
N ASP A 257 0.61 -13.82 -10.32
CA ASP A 257 -0.65 -13.69 -11.06
C ASP A 257 -1.71 -14.64 -10.48
N PHE A 258 -2.80 -14.07 -9.95
CA PHE A 258 -3.98 -14.79 -9.46
C PHE A 258 -4.96 -15.21 -10.56
N SER A 259 -4.61 -14.93 -11.81
CA SER A 259 -5.27 -15.36 -13.05
C SER A 259 -6.74 -14.98 -13.22
N ALA A 260 -7.63 -15.43 -12.31
CA ALA A 260 -9.09 -15.28 -12.41
C ALA A 260 -9.70 -14.33 -11.38
N SER A 261 -8.93 -13.81 -10.45
CA SER A 261 -9.41 -12.94 -9.39
C SER A 261 -9.73 -11.53 -9.89
N ALA A 262 -10.81 -10.95 -9.43
CA ALA A 262 -11.13 -9.55 -9.73
C ALA A 262 -10.23 -8.58 -8.95
N HIS A 263 -10.30 -7.29 -9.30
CA HIS A 263 -9.54 -6.20 -8.65
C HIS A 263 -9.68 -6.22 -7.13
N VAL A 264 -8.57 -6.23 -6.42
CA VAL A 264 -8.49 -6.30 -4.93
C VAL A 264 -9.39 -7.39 -4.33
N SER A 265 -9.43 -8.56 -4.98
CA SER A 265 -10.25 -9.69 -4.54
C SER A 265 -9.43 -10.95 -4.24
N HIS A 266 -8.11 -10.87 -4.34
CA HIS A 266 -7.21 -12.01 -4.20
C HIS A 266 -7.34 -12.71 -2.84
N LEU A 267 -7.47 -11.96 -1.74
CA LEU A 267 -7.71 -12.51 -0.41
C LEU A 267 -9.05 -13.24 -0.30
N ARG A 268 -10.10 -12.71 -0.94
CA ARG A 268 -11.43 -13.34 -0.91
C ARG A 268 -11.45 -14.64 -1.70
N ASP A 269 -10.81 -14.64 -2.88
CA ASP A 269 -10.90 -15.75 -3.83
C ASP A 269 -9.87 -16.86 -3.50
N TYR A 270 -8.72 -16.49 -2.90
CA TYR A 270 -7.61 -17.41 -2.56
C TYR A 270 -7.05 -17.15 -1.15
N PRO A 271 -7.86 -17.25 -0.07
CA PRO A 271 -7.50 -16.73 1.25
C PRO A 271 -6.23 -17.36 1.83
N THR A 272 -6.08 -18.66 1.75
CA THR A 272 -4.92 -19.38 2.31
C THR A 272 -3.63 -19.03 1.54
N TYR A 273 -3.70 -19.06 0.22
CA TYR A 273 -2.52 -18.79 -0.63
C TYR A 273 -2.07 -17.33 -0.51
N TYR A 274 -3.01 -16.39 -0.57
CA TYR A 274 -2.76 -14.96 -0.39
C TYR A 274 -2.09 -14.67 0.97
N THR A 275 -2.68 -15.18 2.04
CA THR A 275 -2.16 -15.01 3.40
C THR A 275 -0.73 -15.59 3.52
N SER A 276 -0.50 -16.78 2.99
CA SER A 276 0.80 -17.43 2.97
C SER A 276 1.86 -16.58 2.24
N LEU A 277 1.53 -16.03 1.07
CA LEU A 277 2.43 -15.15 0.31
C LEU A 277 2.82 -13.89 1.10
N CYS A 278 1.82 -13.21 1.67
CA CYS A 278 2.05 -11.98 2.43
C CYS A 278 2.91 -12.23 3.68
N LEU A 279 2.63 -13.29 4.44
CA LEU A 279 3.38 -13.63 5.66
C LEU A 279 4.79 -14.12 5.34
N SER A 280 4.96 -14.96 4.32
CA SER A 280 6.28 -15.42 3.89
C SER A 280 7.14 -14.26 3.40
N PHE A 281 6.56 -13.32 2.66
CA PHE A 281 7.28 -12.13 2.21
C PHE A 281 7.70 -11.25 3.40
N LEU A 282 6.78 -10.94 4.33
CA LEU A 282 7.10 -10.19 5.54
C LEU A 282 8.24 -10.84 6.33
N TYR A 283 8.13 -12.15 6.57
CA TYR A 283 9.14 -12.90 7.32
C TYR A 283 10.52 -12.78 6.66
N ASN A 284 10.60 -13.01 5.35
CA ASN A 284 11.86 -12.93 4.63
C ASN A 284 12.46 -11.51 4.67
N CYS A 285 11.63 -10.46 4.51
CA CYS A 285 12.09 -9.07 4.56
C CYS A 285 12.60 -8.63 5.94
N VAL A 286 12.01 -9.13 7.02
CA VAL A 286 12.44 -8.77 8.39
C VAL A 286 13.78 -9.43 8.74
N HIS A 287 14.05 -10.61 8.16
CA HIS A 287 15.24 -11.41 8.48
C HIS A 287 16.38 -11.28 7.44
N MET A 288 16.22 -10.43 6.43
CA MET A 288 17.29 -9.97 5.55
C MET A 288 18.15 -8.93 6.26
#